data_e93aa4d99d69ff7fe3bca0d004d7f243
#
_entry.id   e93aa4d99d69ff7fe3bca0d004d7f243
#
_cell.length_a   1.000
_cell.length_b   1.000
_cell.length_c   1.000
_cell.angle_alpha   90.00
_cell.angle_beta   90.00
_cell.angle_gamma   90.00
#
_symmetry.space_group_name_H-M   'P 1'
#
loop_
_entity.id
_entity.type
_entity.pdbx_description
1 polymer ?
#
loop_
_entity_poly.entity_id
_entity_poly.type
_entity_poly.pdbx_seq_one_letter_code
_entity_poly.pdbx_strand_id
1 'polypeptide(L)'
;VYGDKVSIQQINVTIKEGEDGEIFELQNGGRIVGIELDGGYDLQRKSEKLLLKANWDDEVRAAIDVPFNSFFGYVSGKPSMSSILLGSTLSMCYSYLPMPFDNKAKLSVEYKDNGTGGEITISGRVYFIEEKRDRKREGKLYAQARREYLPPVGSPFTIANVLGKGHYIGTILIAQGLNEGMTEYWESDDCSLIDGEMRIHGTGSEDYFNGGWYAVMDRWDRGVSLPIHGALLYDLKTARTGGYRFYLSDKVNFDSSYVLTIEHGPEGNKLNVDYTSVGLFYSDSPQFENKHLFDVTDEVQRRDILLAQDMTMRLYWFT
;
A
#
# COMPACT_ATOMS: atom_id res chain seq x y z
N VAL A 1 25.27 0.45 -4.46
CA VAL A 1 25.49 1.78 -3.89
C VAL A 1 26.14 1.68 -2.52
N TYR A 2 25.73 0.74 -1.67
CA TYR A 2 26.19 0.66 -0.28
C TYR A 2 27.32 -0.36 -0.03
N GLY A 3 27.54 -1.30 -0.94
CA GLY A 3 28.66 -2.24 -0.92
C GLY A 3 28.83 -3.01 0.39
N ASP A 4 30.07 -3.09 0.85
CA ASP A 4 30.46 -3.86 2.06
C ASP A 4 29.98 -3.25 3.40
N LYS A 5 29.31 -2.11 3.38
CA LYS A 5 28.77 -1.45 4.58
C LYS A 5 27.44 -2.05 5.06
N VAL A 6 26.80 -2.93 4.29
CA VAL A 6 25.48 -3.48 4.60
C VAL A 6 25.60 -4.61 5.63
N SER A 7 24.96 -4.41 6.76
CA SER A 7 24.72 -5.45 7.77
C SER A 7 23.40 -6.14 7.52
N ILE A 8 23.27 -7.39 7.96
CA ILE A 8 22.06 -8.20 7.80
C ILE A 8 21.61 -8.72 9.16
N GLN A 9 20.36 -8.42 9.51
CA GLN A 9 19.68 -9.06 10.64
C GLN A 9 18.74 -10.14 10.10
N GLN A 10 18.87 -11.37 10.59
CA GLN A 10 17.93 -12.45 10.31
C GLN A 10 16.67 -12.27 11.16
N ILE A 11 15.53 -12.59 10.57
CA ILE A 11 14.22 -12.54 11.20
C ILE A 11 13.66 -13.97 11.30
N ASN A 12 13.13 -14.32 12.46
CA ASN A 12 12.31 -15.50 12.66
C ASN A 12 11.44 -15.27 13.90
N VAL A 13 10.23 -14.78 13.69
CA VAL A 13 9.31 -14.39 14.75
C VAL A 13 7.96 -15.06 14.55
N THR A 14 7.42 -15.65 15.61
CA THR A 14 6.05 -16.16 15.65
C THR A 14 5.18 -15.15 16.40
N ILE A 15 4.11 -14.71 15.76
CA ILE A 15 3.20 -13.67 16.23
C ILE A 15 1.83 -14.31 16.41
N LYS A 16 1.27 -14.20 17.60
CA LYS A 16 -0.09 -14.64 17.87
C LYS A 16 -1.07 -13.53 17.53
N GLU A 17 -2.28 -13.96 17.25
CA GLU A 17 -3.40 -13.04 17.05
C GLU A 17 -3.56 -12.10 18.25
N GLY A 18 -3.67 -10.79 17.99
CA GLY A 18 -3.70 -9.74 19.01
C GLY A 18 -2.32 -9.24 19.47
N GLU A 19 -1.21 -9.79 18.95
CA GLU A 19 0.15 -9.41 19.34
C GLU A 19 0.89 -8.62 18.25
N ASP A 20 1.88 -7.83 18.70
CA ASP A 20 2.91 -7.19 17.88
C ASP A 20 4.19 -8.04 17.90
N GLY A 21 4.67 -8.45 16.74
CA GLY A 21 5.95 -9.12 16.56
C GLY A 21 7.03 -8.14 16.11
N GLU A 22 8.03 -7.89 16.94
CA GLU A 22 9.18 -7.08 16.55
C GLU A 22 10.05 -7.83 15.54
N ILE A 23 10.33 -7.22 14.38
CA ILE A 23 11.19 -7.79 13.34
C ILE A 23 12.53 -7.11 13.20
N PHE A 24 12.65 -5.87 13.71
CA PHE A 24 13.92 -5.13 13.70
C PHE A 24 13.92 -3.99 14.72
N GLU A 25 15.05 -3.80 15.40
CA GLU A 25 15.34 -2.59 16.17
C GLU A 25 16.82 -2.22 16.00
N LEU A 26 17.10 -0.93 15.80
CA LEU A 26 18.45 -0.38 15.75
C LEU A 26 18.50 0.96 16.47
N GLN A 27 19.55 1.16 17.28
CA GLN A 27 19.85 2.40 18.01
C GLN A 27 21.01 3.16 17.33
N ASN A 28 21.21 4.41 17.73
CA ASN A 28 22.33 5.28 17.34
C ASN A 28 22.29 5.82 15.90
N GLY A 29 21.14 5.70 15.23
CA GLY A 29 20.95 6.21 13.86
C GLY A 29 21.44 5.24 12.80
N GLY A 30 20.92 5.42 11.57
CA GLY A 30 21.23 4.54 10.46
C GLY A 30 20.22 4.65 9.35
N ARG A 31 20.20 3.62 8.52
CA ARG A 31 19.16 3.43 7.49
C ARG A 31 18.91 1.95 7.21
N ILE A 32 17.67 1.60 7.08
CA ILE A 32 17.27 0.32 6.49
C ILE A 32 17.34 0.50 4.97
N VAL A 33 17.94 -0.46 4.29
CA VAL A 33 18.11 -0.42 2.82
C VAL A 33 17.45 -1.59 2.12
N GLY A 34 16.91 -2.53 2.89
CA GLY A 34 16.13 -3.64 2.37
C GLY A 34 15.42 -4.42 3.47
N ILE A 35 14.23 -4.88 3.15
CA ILE A 35 13.43 -5.78 3.97
C ILE A 35 12.97 -6.91 3.05
N GLU A 36 13.17 -8.14 3.48
CA GLU A 36 12.66 -9.35 2.82
C GLU A 36 11.95 -10.20 3.87
N LEU A 37 10.67 -10.48 3.68
CA LEU A 37 9.83 -11.22 4.62
C LEU A 37 9.18 -12.40 3.91
N ASP A 38 9.28 -13.57 4.53
CA ASP A 38 8.63 -14.81 4.12
C ASP A 38 7.80 -15.36 5.29
N GLY A 39 6.62 -15.79 5.02
CA GLY A 39 5.72 -16.47 5.96
C GLY A 39 5.02 -17.65 5.29
N GLY A 40 5.53 -18.06 4.13
CA GLY A 40 5.00 -19.15 3.36
C GLY A 40 3.52 -18.97 2.98
N TYR A 41 2.81 -20.08 2.91
CA TYR A 41 1.39 -20.09 2.58
C TYR A 41 0.52 -19.36 3.63
N ASP A 42 0.95 -19.35 4.87
CA ASP A 42 0.23 -18.65 5.95
C ASP A 42 0.26 -17.14 5.76
N LEU A 43 1.38 -16.57 5.32
CA LEU A 43 1.46 -15.16 5.00
C LEU A 43 0.47 -14.77 3.89
N GLN A 44 0.36 -15.61 2.85
CA GLN A 44 -0.59 -15.39 1.77
C GLN A 44 -2.03 -15.33 2.27
N ARG A 45 -2.41 -16.23 3.17
CA ARG A 45 -3.78 -16.32 3.70
C ARG A 45 -4.11 -15.28 4.77
N LYS A 46 -3.10 -14.83 5.52
CA LYS A 46 -3.28 -13.99 6.70
C LYS A 46 -2.84 -12.54 6.48
N SER A 47 -2.24 -12.21 5.33
CA SER A 47 -1.70 -10.87 5.04
C SER A 47 -2.71 -9.73 5.21
N GLU A 48 -3.98 -9.98 4.97
CA GLU A 48 -5.06 -9.00 5.15
C GLU A 48 -5.33 -8.68 6.64
N LYS A 49 -4.87 -9.54 7.55
CA LYS A 49 -5.02 -9.39 9.01
C LYS A 49 -3.76 -8.80 9.67
N LEU A 50 -2.77 -8.47 8.88
CA LEU A 50 -1.50 -7.95 9.36
C LEU A 50 -1.39 -6.46 9.12
N LEU A 51 -0.77 -5.74 10.07
CA LEU A 51 -0.27 -4.38 9.90
C LEU A 51 1.25 -4.39 9.89
N LEU A 52 1.84 -3.66 8.94
CA LEU A 52 3.25 -3.29 9.00
C LEU A 52 3.38 -1.98 9.75
N LYS A 53 4.23 -1.97 10.78
CA LYS A 53 4.51 -0.78 11.58
C LYS A 53 5.99 -0.42 11.55
N ALA A 54 6.27 0.87 11.46
CA ALA A 54 7.60 1.42 11.62
C ALA A 54 7.57 2.70 12.46
N ASN A 55 8.51 2.81 13.38
CA ASN A 55 8.69 4.00 14.21
C ASN A 55 10.13 4.51 14.04
N TRP A 56 10.24 5.80 13.79
CA TRP A 56 11.51 6.49 13.70
C TRP A 56 11.71 7.39 14.92
N ASP A 57 12.88 7.28 15.53
CA ASP A 57 13.29 8.13 16.63
C ASP A 57 12.27 8.09 17.79
N ASP A 58 11.97 9.25 18.38
CA ASP A 58 10.97 9.39 19.45
C ASP A 58 9.64 9.97 18.94
N GLU A 59 9.30 9.72 17.66
CA GLU A 59 8.05 10.21 17.08
C GLU A 59 6.85 9.56 17.77
N VAL A 60 5.87 10.39 18.13
CA VAL A 60 4.66 9.96 18.86
C VAL A 60 3.78 9.05 18.01
N ARG A 61 3.78 9.29 16.68
CA ARG A 61 3.01 8.49 15.71
C ARG A 61 3.95 7.56 14.96
N ALA A 62 3.46 6.38 14.65
CA ALA A 62 4.17 5.50 13.75
C ALA A 62 4.31 6.17 12.37
N ALA A 63 5.51 6.11 11.82
CA ALA A 63 5.81 6.63 10.48
C ALA A 63 5.18 5.75 9.39
N ILE A 64 5.12 4.46 9.65
CA ILE A 64 4.40 3.47 8.83
C ILE A 64 3.47 2.73 9.80
N ASP A 65 2.18 2.71 9.49
CA ASP A 65 1.15 1.93 10.16
C ASP A 65 0.08 1.64 9.12
N VAL A 66 0.31 0.57 8.36
CA VAL A 66 -0.43 0.30 7.13
C VAL A 66 -0.79 -1.18 6.99
N PRO A 67 -1.89 -1.50 6.28
CA PRO A 67 -2.19 -2.89 5.93
C PRO A 67 -1.02 -3.54 5.21
N PHE A 68 -0.55 -4.66 5.74
CA PHE A 68 0.59 -5.39 5.21
C PHE A 68 0.38 -5.80 3.74
N ASN A 69 -0.78 -6.34 3.44
CA ASN A 69 -1.16 -6.75 2.10
C ASN A 69 -1.15 -5.57 1.11
N SER A 70 -1.70 -4.42 1.51
CA SER A 70 -1.74 -3.22 0.67
C SER A 70 -0.35 -2.66 0.44
N PHE A 71 0.50 -2.63 1.47
CA PHE A 71 1.87 -2.12 1.36
C PHE A 71 2.71 -2.94 0.38
N PHE A 72 2.66 -4.27 0.46
CA PHE A 72 3.45 -5.15 -0.38
C PHE A 72 2.75 -5.56 -1.70
N GLY A 73 1.57 -5.02 -1.97
CA GLY A 73 0.82 -5.36 -3.19
C GLY A 73 0.34 -6.81 -3.23
N TYR A 74 -0.04 -7.35 -2.09
CA TYR A 74 -0.78 -8.59 -1.98
C TYR A 74 -2.27 -8.29 -2.12
N VAL A 75 -2.90 -8.73 -3.18
CA VAL A 75 -4.32 -8.47 -3.41
C VAL A 75 -5.07 -9.77 -3.57
N SER A 76 -6.16 -9.93 -2.81
CA SER A 76 -6.97 -11.16 -2.81
C SER A 76 -6.12 -12.43 -2.59
N GLY A 77 -5.17 -12.38 -1.65
CA GLY A 77 -4.30 -13.51 -1.32
C GLY A 77 -3.27 -13.87 -2.40
N LYS A 78 -3.00 -12.97 -3.35
CA LYS A 78 -2.04 -13.19 -4.44
C LYS A 78 -0.99 -12.08 -4.50
N PRO A 79 0.27 -12.41 -4.82
CA PRO A 79 1.27 -11.39 -5.12
C PRO A 79 0.91 -10.71 -6.44
N SER A 80 0.68 -9.41 -6.39
CA SER A 80 0.19 -8.62 -7.53
C SER A 80 1.13 -7.49 -7.94
N MET A 81 2.10 -7.15 -7.10
CA MET A 81 3.08 -6.11 -7.38
C MET A 81 4.51 -6.66 -7.28
N SER A 82 5.28 -6.51 -8.34
CA SER A 82 6.70 -6.86 -8.39
C SER A 82 7.49 -5.72 -9.01
N SER A 83 7.50 -4.57 -8.32
CA SER A 83 8.25 -3.39 -8.76
C SER A 83 9.73 -3.50 -8.39
N ILE A 84 10.54 -2.56 -8.86
CA ILE A 84 11.97 -2.51 -8.54
C ILE A 84 12.24 -2.19 -7.05
N LEU A 85 11.31 -1.51 -6.37
CA LEU A 85 11.51 -1.02 -5.01
C LEU A 85 10.71 -1.77 -3.95
N LEU A 86 9.53 -2.23 -4.30
CA LEU A 86 8.55 -2.71 -3.35
C LEU A 86 7.64 -3.73 -4.02
N GLY A 87 7.32 -4.80 -3.32
CA GLY A 87 6.44 -5.77 -3.90
C GLY A 87 6.39 -7.12 -3.18
N SER A 88 5.80 -8.07 -3.88
CA SER A 88 5.64 -9.45 -3.42
C SER A 88 5.85 -10.44 -4.55
N THR A 89 6.31 -11.62 -4.16
CA THR A 89 6.40 -12.81 -4.99
C THR A 89 5.63 -13.95 -4.31
N LEU A 90 5.63 -15.13 -4.90
CA LEU A 90 5.02 -16.31 -4.26
C LEU A 90 5.67 -16.71 -2.93
N SER A 91 6.93 -16.36 -2.71
CA SER A 91 7.70 -16.77 -1.53
C SER A 91 8.13 -15.60 -0.64
N MET A 92 7.99 -14.35 -1.07
CA MET A 92 8.62 -13.24 -0.37
C MET A 92 7.88 -11.91 -0.62
N CYS A 93 7.73 -11.11 0.45
CA CYS A 93 7.44 -9.69 0.38
C CYS A 93 8.74 -8.91 0.56
N TYR A 94 8.94 -7.85 -0.22
CA TYR A 94 10.19 -7.09 -0.15
C TYR A 94 9.97 -5.58 -0.25
N SER A 95 10.87 -4.82 0.37
CA SER A 95 11.01 -3.38 0.20
C SER A 95 12.49 -3.01 0.17
N TYR A 96 12.90 -2.31 -0.88
CA TYR A 96 14.24 -1.73 -1.02
C TYR A 96 14.18 -0.20 -0.99
N LEU A 97 13.08 0.36 -0.48
CA LEU A 97 12.97 1.78 -0.17
C LEU A 97 13.93 2.12 0.98
N PRO A 98 14.87 3.05 0.81
CA PRO A 98 15.73 3.48 1.90
C PRO A 98 14.92 4.11 3.04
N MET A 99 15.16 3.71 4.28
CA MET A 99 14.47 4.22 5.46
C MET A 99 15.50 4.80 6.44
N PRO A 100 15.98 6.03 6.21
CA PRO A 100 16.94 6.66 7.08
C PRO A 100 16.26 7.17 8.36
N PHE A 101 17.00 7.13 9.48
CA PHE A 101 16.57 7.63 10.80
C PHE A 101 17.75 8.23 11.56
N ASP A 102 17.46 9.06 12.57
CA ASP A 102 18.48 9.82 13.29
C ASP A 102 19.07 9.09 14.50
N ASN A 103 18.21 8.45 15.29
CA ASN A 103 18.57 7.85 16.56
C ASN A 103 18.11 6.41 16.69
N LYS A 104 16.84 6.13 16.37
CA LYS A 104 16.22 4.82 16.58
C LYS A 104 15.29 4.44 15.42
N ALA A 105 15.33 3.18 15.05
CA ALA A 105 14.32 2.56 14.19
C ALA A 105 13.74 1.33 14.86
N LYS A 106 12.43 1.15 14.74
CA LYS A 106 11.75 -0.08 15.12
C LYS A 106 10.79 -0.49 14.01
N LEU A 107 10.87 -1.76 13.59
CA LEU A 107 9.89 -2.38 12.70
C LEU A 107 9.17 -3.50 13.43
N SER A 108 7.86 -3.58 13.25
CA SER A 108 7.04 -4.68 13.75
C SER A 108 5.92 -5.05 12.79
N VAL A 109 5.36 -6.24 12.99
CA VAL A 109 4.14 -6.70 12.35
C VAL A 109 3.13 -7.00 13.44
N GLU A 110 2.00 -6.30 13.40
CA GLU A 110 0.86 -6.60 14.28
C GLU A 110 -0.04 -7.63 13.59
N TYR A 111 -0.43 -8.68 14.30
CA TYR A 111 -1.47 -9.60 13.87
C TYR A 111 -2.78 -9.23 14.58
N LYS A 112 -3.72 -8.67 13.82
CA LYS A 112 -5.00 -8.19 14.36
C LYS A 112 -5.80 -9.29 14.99
N ASP A 113 -6.36 -9.00 16.17
CA ASP A 113 -7.30 -9.89 16.85
C ASP A 113 -8.62 -9.95 16.08
N ASN A 114 -9.03 -11.15 15.71
CA ASN A 114 -10.32 -11.42 15.08
C ASN A 114 -11.04 -12.64 15.70
N GLY A 115 -10.55 -13.08 16.87
CA GLY A 115 -11.19 -14.16 17.66
C GLY A 115 -10.98 -15.57 17.12
N THR A 116 -10.03 -15.80 16.20
CA THR A 116 -9.74 -17.12 15.65
C THR A 116 -8.62 -17.87 16.36
N GLY A 117 -7.84 -17.16 17.21
CA GLY A 117 -6.76 -17.73 18.01
C GLY A 117 -5.58 -18.25 17.19
N GLY A 118 -5.32 -17.64 16.04
CA GLY A 118 -4.27 -18.07 15.14
C GLY A 118 -2.88 -17.53 15.50
N GLU A 119 -1.86 -18.07 14.86
CA GLU A 119 -0.49 -17.55 14.89
C GLU A 119 0.10 -17.54 13.48
N ILE A 120 1.12 -16.71 13.27
CA ILE A 120 1.90 -16.67 12.02
C ILE A 120 3.39 -16.60 12.35
N THR A 121 4.21 -17.37 11.64
CA THR A 121 5.66 -17.25 11.70
C THR A 121 6.14 -16.49 10.49
N ILE A 122 6.87 -15.40 10.72
CA ILE A 122 7.51 -14.58 9.70
C ILE A 122 9.02 -14.77 9.82
N SER A 123 9.64 -15.20 8.75
CA SER A 123 11.09 -15.28 8.60
C SER A 123 11.58 -14.26 7.57
N GLY A 124 12.87 -14.01 7.52
CA GLY A 124 13.41 -13.11 6.52
C GLY A 124 14.66 -12.39 6.94
N ARG A 125 14.86 -11.22 6.34
CA ARG A 125 16.08 -10.42 6.55
C ARG A 125 15.77 -8.92 6.50
N VAL A 126 16.44 -8.17 7.37
CA VAL A 126 16.56 -6.71 7.24
C VAL A 126 18.01 -6.36 6.92
N TYR A 127 18.18 -5.59 5.86
CA TYR A 127 19.46 -5.05 5.41
C TYR A 127 19.56 -3.61 5.91
N PHE A 128 20.63 -3.27 6.60
CA PHE A 128 20.79 -1.94 7.18
C PHE A 128 22.23 -1.45 7.17
N ILE A 129 22.40 -0.14 7.38
CA ILE A 129 23.70 0.52 7.49
C ILE A 129 23.67 1.44 8.71
N GLU A 130 24.70 1.38 9.53
CA GLU A 130 24.88 2.23 10.71
C GLU A 130 25.50 3.59 10.31
N GLU A 131 24.92 4.24 9.32
CA GLU A 131 25.36 5.56 8.86
C GLU A 131 24.18 6.53 8.97
N LYS A 132 24.34 7.54 9.82
CA LYS A 132 23.32 8.57 10.05
C LYS A 132 22.95 9.27 8.77
N ARG A 133 21.67 9.64 8.64
CA ARG A 133 21.18 10.38 7.50
C ARG A 133 21.78 11.79 7.43
N ASP A 134 21.92 12.32 6.25
CA ASP A 134 22.16 13.75 6.03
C ASP A 134 20.82 14.50 6.09
N ARG A 135 20.52 15.12 7.23
CA ARG A 135 19.27 15.85 7.48
C ARG A 135 18.99 16.96 6.47
N LYS A 136 20.00 17.44 5.74
CA LYS A 136 19.83 18.49 4.72
C LYS A 136 19.34 17.92 3.38
N ARG A 137 19.53 16.63 3.16
CA ARG A 137 19.29 15.97 1.85
C ARG A 137 18.31 14.82 1.92
N GLU A 138 18.11 14.24 3.09
CA GLU A 138 17.36 13.01 3.25
C GLU A 138 16.20 13.20 4.23
N GLY A 139 14.98 12.96 3.77
CA GLY A 139 13.81 12.79 4.64
C GLY A 139 13.72 11.37 5.19
N LYS A 140 12.94 11.16 6.23
CA LYS A 140 12.54 9.83 6.72
C LYS A 140 11.37 9.32 5.87
N LEU A 141 11.25 8.01 5.70
CA LEU A 141 10.15 7.40 4.95
C LEU A 141 8.89 7.33 5.80
N TYR A 142 7.78 7.73 5.23
CA TYR A 142 6.44 7.63 5.81
C TYR A 142 5.48 6.96 4.83
N ALA A 143 4.46 6.33 5.38
CA ALA A 143 3.35 5.78 4.62
C ALA A 143 2.02 6.20 5.24
N GLN A 144 1.13 6.76 4.43
CA GLN A 144 -0.22 7.10 4.82
C GLN A 144 -1.20 6.08 4.23
N ALA A 145 -1.86 5.30 5.09
CA ALA A 145 -2.92 4.40 4.70
C ALA A 145 -4.29 5.09 4.85
N ARG A 146 -5.13 4.92 3.85
CA ARG A 146 -6.50 5.44 3.87
C ARG A 146 -7.45 4.42 3.25
N ARG A 147 -8.63 4.29 3.86
CA ARG A 147 -9.73 3.54 3.29
C ARG A 147 -11.02 4.34 3.44
N GLU A 148 -11.84 4.28 2.42
CA GLU A 148 -13.16 4.91 2.45
C GLU A 148 -14.15 4.03 1.69
N TYR A 149 -15.08 3.48 2.44
CA TYR A 149 -16.23 2.75 1.90
C TYR A 149 -17.34 3.75 1.58
N LEU A 150 -17.80 3.78 0.34
CA LEU A 150 -18.77 4.74 -0.16
C LEU A 150 -18.35 6.20 0.09
N PRO A 151 -17.26 6.69 -0.54
CA PRO A 151 -16.91 8.08 -0.47
C PRO A 151 -18.13 8.98 -0.78
N PRO A 152 -18.27 10.13 -0.12
CA PRO A 152 -19.44 11.00 -0.32
C PRO A 152 -19.56 11.50 -1.76
N VAL A 153 -20.75 11.42 -2.33
CA VAL A 153 -21.04 12.01 -3.65
C VAL A 153 -20.62 13.48 -3.69
N GLY A 154 -19.94 13.87 -4.75
CA GLY A 154 -19.40 15.23 -4.93
C GLY A 154 -18.06 15.49 -4.27
N SER A 155 -17.45 14.49 -3.58
CA SER A 155 -16.15 14.63 -2.92
C SER A 155 -15.19 13.55 -3.39
N PRO A 156 -13.98 13.88 -3.87
CA PRO A 156 -13.01 12.89 -4.27
C PRO A 156 -12.44 12.16 -3.06
N PHE A 157 -11.98 10.93 -3.26
CA PHE A 157 -11.22 10.17 -2.27
C PHE A 157 -9.84 10.78 -2.07
N THR A 158 -9.42 10.97 -0.82
CA THR A 158 -8.09 11.48 -0.50
C THR A 158 -7.11 10.32 -0.33
N ILE A 159 -6.07 10.26 -1.17
CA ILE A 159 -4.98 9.28 -1.08
C ILE A 159 -3.93 9.72 -0.08
N ALA A 160 -3.52 10.99 -0.15
CA ALA A 160 -2.55 11.57 0.74
C ALA A 160 -2.97 12.97 1.20
N ASN A 161 -2.72 13.29 2.46
CA ASN A 161 -2.87 14.63 3.02
C ASN A 161 -1.77 14.82 4.05
N VAL A 162 -0.73 15.56 3.68
CA VAL A 162 0.51 15.69 4.42
C VAL A 162 0.84 17.16 4.62
N LEU A 163 1.15 17.55 5.85
CA LEU A 163 1.71 18.85 6.19
C LEU A 163 3.21 18.70 6.52
N GLY A 164 3.99 19.66 6.09
CA GLY A 164 5.45 19.65 6.25
C GLY A 164 6.16 19.72 4.92
N LYS A 165 7.49 19.63 4.94
CA LYS A 165 8.34 19.64 3.75
C LYS A 165 8.76 18.22 3.38
N GLY A 166 8.71 17.89 2.10
CA GLY A 166 9.09 16.57 1.64
C GLY A 166 8.95 16.33 0.15
N HIS A 167 8.86 15.06 -0.21
CA HIS A 167 8.51 14.65 -1.56
C HIS A 167 7.72 13.35 -1.56
N TYR A 168 6.68 13.34 -2.35
CA TYR A 168 5.83 12.18 -2.58
C TYR A 168 6.49 11.24 -3.59
N ILE A 169 6.47 9.93 -3.31
CA ILE A 169 7.20 8.94 -4.09
C ILE A 169 6.33 7.80 -4.61
N GLY A 170 5.08 7.69 -4.21
CA GLY A 170 4.27 6.60 -4.76
C GLY A 170 2.91 6.40 -4.16
N THR A 171 2.08 5.77 -4.96
CA THR A 171 0.69 5.40 -4.66
C THR A 171 0.49 3.92 -4.93
N ILE A 172 -0.19 3.25 -4.01
CA ILE A 172 -0.81 1.95 -4.19
C ILE A 172 -2.30 2.14 -3.94
N LEU A 173 -3.16 1.82 -4.90
CA LEU A 173 -4.61 1.97 -4.79
C LEU A 173 -5.31 0.68 -5.18
N ILE A 174 -6.20 0.23 -4.31
CA ILE A 174 -7.09 -0.92 -4.52
C ILE A 174 -8.52 -0.40 -4.49
N ALA A 175 -9.32 -0.81 -5.46
CA ALA A 175 -10.70 -0.39 -5.61
C ALA A 175 -11.63 -1.61 -5.76
N GLN A 176 -12.69 -1.61 -4.97
CA GLN A 176 -13.81 -2.53 -5.11
C GLN A 176 -15.07 -1.75 -5.49
N GLY A 177 -15.49 -1.85 -6.75
CA GLY A 177 -16.78 -1.32 -7.17
C GLY A 177 -17.93 -2.07 -6.51
N LEU A 178 -19.00 -1.35 -6.18
CA LEU A 178 -20.17 -1.94 -5.51
C LEU A 178 -21.27 -2.33 -6.49
N ASN A 179 -21.07 -2.06 -7.78
CA ASN A 179 -21.92 -2.50 -8.88
C ASN A 179 -21.17 -3.53 -9.72
N GLU A 180 -21.66 -4.77 -9.76
CA GLU A 180 -21.05 -5.85 -10.53
C GLU A 180 -20.99 -5.51 -12.03
N GLY A 181 -19.91 -5.95 -12.70
CA GLY A 181 -19.75 -5.74 -14.14
C GLY A 181 -19.46 -4.30 -14.54
N MET A 182 -19.07 -3.42 -13.59
CA MET A 182 -18.83 -2.01 -13.84
C MET A 182 -17.56 -1.53 -13.13
N THR A 183 -16.63 -0.95 -13.88
CA THR A 183 -15.38 -0.37 -13.36
C THR A 183 -15.20 1.10 -13.78
N GLU A 184 -16.25 1.78 -14.19
CA GLU A 184 -16.23 3.18 -14.61
C GLU A 184 -15.80 4.14 -13.49
N TYR A 185 -15.84 3.71 -12.24
CA TYR A 185 -15.23 4.47 -11.13
C TYR A 185 -13.72 4.65 -11.31
N TRP A 186 -13.07 3.92 -12.23
CA TRP A 186 -11.65 4.05 -12.53
C TRP A 186 -11.36 5.12 -13.61
N GLU A 187 -12.38 5.62 -14.30
CA GLU A 187 -12.34 6.80 -15.17
C GLU A 187 -12.45 8.08 -14.31
N SER A 188 -11.47 8.31 -13.46
CA SER A 188 -11.54 9.24 -12.32
C SER A 188 -10.27 10.07 -12.23
N ASP A 189 -10.42 11.39 -12.36
CA ASP A 189 -9.30 12.30 -12.38
C ASP A 189 -8.53 12.32 -11.04
N ASP A 190 -7.21 12.35 -11.13
CA ASP A 190 -6.35 12.66 -10.01
C ASP A 190 -6.08 14.16 -9.90
N CYS A 191 -5.95 14.65 -8.68
CA CYS A 191 -5.60 16.03 -8.43
C CYS A 191 -4.56 16.15 -7.33
N SER A 192 -3.47 16.89 -7.59
CA SER A 192 -2.46 17.20 -6.58
C SER A 192 -2.44 18.70 -6.25
N LEU A 193 -2.73 18.99 -4.98
CA LEU A 193 -2.48 20.29 -4.39
C LEU A 193 -1.08 20.27 -3.76
N ILE A 194 -0.21 21.12 -4.26
CA ILE A 194 1.18 21.28 -3.77
C ILE A 194 1.30 22.67 -3.19
N ASP A 195 1.59 22.75 -1.87
CA ASP A 195 1.71 24.01 -1.15
C ASP A 195 0.46 24.90 -1.26
N GLY A 196 -0.73 24.24 -1.29
CA GLY A 196 -2.03 24.91 -1.37
C GLY A 196 -2.49 25.27 -2.79
N GLU A 197 -1.66 25.02 -3.81
CA GLU A 197 -2.01 25.29 -5.21
C GLU A 197 -2.25 23.99 -5.99
N MET A 198 -3.28 23.97 -6.83
CA MET A 198 -3.49 22.87 -7.77
C MET A 198 -2.40 22.90 -8.84
N ARG A 199 -1.48 21.95 -8.77
CA ARG A 199 -0.33 21.88 -9.68
C ARG A 199 -0.42 20.73 -10.68
N ILE A 200 -1.15 19.68 -10.34
CA ILE A 200 -1.38 18.54 -11.20
C ILE A 200 -2.87 18.25 -11.20
N HIS A 201 -3.43 18.14 -12.37
CA HIS A 201 -4.80 17.68 -12.63
C HIS A 201 -4.70 16.62 -13.73
N GLY A 202 -5.02 15.39 -13.37
CA GLY A 202 -4.94 14.26 -14.29
C GLY A 202 -6.20 14.12 -15.16
N THR A 203 -6.26 13.02 -15.85
CA THR A 203 -7.29 12.71 -16.85
C THR A 203 -7.96 11.35 -16.61
N GLY A 204 -7.59 10.67 -15.53
CA GLY A 204 -8.17 9.40 -15.13
C GLY A 204 -7.23 8.55 -14.30
N SER A 205 -7.78 7.68 -13.46
CA SER A 205 -7.00 6.71 -12.68
C SER A 205 -6.20 5.78 -13.59
N GLU A 206 -6.75 5.40 -14.73
CA GLU A 206 -6.07 4.57 -15.71
C GLU A 206 -4.82 5.25 -16.25
N ASP A 207 -4.89 6.54 -16.54
CA ASP A 207 -3.75 7.34 -16.99
C ASP A 207 -2.77 7.58 -15.84
N TYR A 208 -3.27 7.86 -14.63
CA TYR A 208 -2.43 8.00 -13.44
C TYR A 208 -1.55 6.78 -13.23
N PHE A 209 -2.08 5.57 -13.37
CA PHE A 209 -1.34 4.32 -13.21
C PHE A 209 -0.70 3.80 -14.50
N ASN A 210 -0.66 4.60 -15.58
CA ASN A 210 -0.15 4.23 -16.90
C ASN A 210 -0.82 2.98 -17.48
N GLY A 211 -2.11 2.84 -17.24
CA GLY A 211 -2.94 1.70 -17.62
C GLY A 211 -3.99 2.03 -18.68
N GLY A 212 -3.75 3.00 -19.55
CA GLY A 212 -4.68 3.36 -20.62
C GLY A 212 -5.20 2.14 -21.37
N TRP A 213 -6.51 2.06 -21.60
CA TRP A 213 -7.18 0.89 -22.17
C TRP A 213 -7.10 -0.37 -21.29
N TYR A 214 -7.05 -0.21 -19.96
CA TYR A 214 -6.93 -1.31 -18.99
C TYR A 214 -8.04 -2.37 -19.14
N ALA A 215 -9.23 -1.98 -19.52
CA ALA A 215 -10.40 -2.83 -19.66
C ALA A 215 -10.42 -3.68 -20.94
N VAL A 216 -9.49 -3.45 -21.87
CA VAL A 216 -9.34 -4.27 -23.06
C VAL A 216 -8.73 -5.62 -22.68
N MET A 217 -9.26 -6.70 -23.28
CA MET A 217 -8.78 -8.07 -23.07
C MET A 217 -7.25 -8.16 -23.29
N ASP A 218 -6.59 -9.01 -22.51
CA ASP A 218 -5.15 -9.22 -22.55
C ASP A 218 -4.31 -8.02 -22.07
N ARG A 219 -4.92 -7.16 -21.26
CA ARG A 219 -4.27 -6.04 -20.60
C ARG A 219 -4.17 -6.28 -19.09
N TRP A 220 -4.85 -5.50 -18.30
CA TRP A 220 -4.80 -5.60 -16.85
C TRP A 220 -5.43 -6.86 -16.27
N ASP A 221 -6.34 -7.50 -16.98
CA ASP A 221 -6.93 -8.80 -16.64
C ASP A 221 -5.89 -9.93 -16.51
N ARG A 222 -4.74 -9.81 -17.18
CA ARG A 222 -3.59 -10.74 -17.04
C ARG A 222 -2.58 -10.35 -15.97
N GLY A 223 -2.76 -9.21 -15.33
CA GLY A 223 -1.79 -8.63 -14.43
C GLY A 223 -0.60 -8.03 -15.19
N VAL A 224 -0.26 -6.80 -14.88
CA VAL A 224 0.88 -6.08 -15.47
C VAL A 224 1.71 -5.51 -14.35
N SER A 225 2.89 -6.06 -14.13
CA SER A 225 3.81 -5.53 -13.12
C SER A 225 5.09 -5.05 -13.80
N LEU A 226 5.31 -3.74 -13.78
CA LEU A 226 6.46 -3.06 -14.36
C LEU A 226 7.32 -2.44 -13.24
N PRO A 227 8.55 -2.01 -13.54
CA PRO A 227 9.49 -1.55 -12.51
C PRO A 227 8.96 -0.45 -11.58
N ILE A 228 8.14 0.48 -12.09
CA ILE A 228 7.65 1.63 -11.34
C ILE A 228 6.13 1.84 -11.40
N HIS A 229 5.40 1.05 -12.17
CA HIS A 229 3.94 1.11 -12.24
C HIS A 229 3.36 -0.23 -12.69
N GLY A 230 2.05 -0.42 -12.49
CA GLY A 230 1.36 -1.61 -12.99
C GLY A 230 -0.02 -1.79 -12.37
N ALA A 231 -0.69 -2.83 -12.85
CA ALA A 231 -1.96 -3.31 -12.33
C ALA A 231 -1.73 -4.22 -11.13
N LEU A 232 -2.46 -3.97 -10.05
CA LEU A 232 -2.57 -4.92 -8.92
C LEU A 232 -3.58 -6.01 -9.23
N LEU A 233 -4.70 -5.64 -9.82
CA LEU A 233 -5.73 -6.52 -10.32
C LEU A 233 -6.63 -5.77 -11.29
N TYR A 234 -7.32 -6.53 -12.11
CA TYR A 234 -8.50 -6.09 -12.86
C TYR A 234 -9.44 -7.27 -13.06
N ASP A 235 -10.66 -7.13 -12.60
CA ASP A 235 -11.72 -8.11 -12.81
C ASP A 235 -13.06 -7.37 -12.99
N LEU A 236 -13.50 -7.24 -14.22
CA LEU A 236 -14.75 -6.57 -14.54
C LEU A 236 -15.95 -7.25 -13.88
N LYS A 237 -15.96 -8.58 -13.84
CA LYS A 237 -17.10 -9.35 -13.32
C LYS A 237 -17.35 -9.08 -11.85
N THR A 238 -16.28 -8.95 -11.05
CA THR A 238 -16.36 -8.63 -9.64
C THR A 238 -16.21 -7.14 -9.37
N ALA A 239 -16.12 -6.31 -10.41
CA ALA A 239 -15.94 -4.87 -10.32
C ALA A 239 -14.69 -4.46 -9.50
N ARG A 240 -13.54 -5.12 -9.74
CA ARG A 240 -12.30 -4.87 -9.03
C ARG A 240 -11.24 -4.28 -9.92
N THR A 241 -10.56 -3.27 -9.41
CA THR A 241 -9.43 -2.64 -10.07
C THR A 241 -8.39 -2.23 -9.05
N GLY A 242 -7.14 -2.19 -9.44
CA GLY A 242 -6.10 -1.64 -8.58
C GLY A 242 -4.83 -1.39 -9.37
N GLY A 243 -4.08 -0.38 -8.96
CA GLY A 243 -2.84 0.01 -9.59
C GLY A 243 -1.80 0.48 -8.58
N TYR A 244 -0.55 0.52 -9.03
CA TYR A 244 0.53 1.15 -8.30
C TYR A 244 1.37 2.03 -9.22
N ARG A 245 1.91 3.10 -8.68
CA ARG A 245 2.84 4.00 -9.35
C ARG A 245 3.88 4.54 -8.38
N PHE A 246 5.15 4.47 -8.75
CA PHE A 246 6.26 5.03 -7.99
C PHE A 246 6.98 6.10 -8.80
N TYR A 247 7.28 7.21 -8.15
CA TYR A 247 8.01 8.34 -8.68
C TYR A 247 9.47 8.27 -8.19
N LEU A 248 10.40 7.90 -9.03
CA LEU A 248 11.82 7.78 -8.68
C LEU A 248 12.65 8.99 -9.09
N SER A 249 12.61 9.30 -10.38
CA SER A 249 13.30 10.48 -10.95
C SER A 249 12.41 11.73 -10.98
N ASP A 250 11.12 11.54 -10.94
CA ASP A 250 10.05 12.53 -11.11
C ASP A 250 9.21 12.74 -9.83
N LYS A 251 9.83 12.48 -8.67
CA LYS A 251 9.19 12.66 -7.37
C LYS A 251 8.59 14.05 -7.19
N VAL A 252 7.42 14.13 -6.57
CA VAL A 252 6.69 15.38 -6.39
C VAL A 252 7.16 16.06 -5.11
N ASN A 253 7.88 17.19 -5.25
CA ASN A 253 8.39 17.96 -4.12
C ASN A 253 7.32 18.93 -3.59
N PHE A 254 7.30 19.12 -2.27
CA PHE A 254 6.48 20.12 -1.59
C PHE A 254 7.26 20.74 -0.43
N ASP A 255 7.00 22.03 -0.15
CA ASP A 255 7.68 22.77 0.90
C ASP A 255 6.84 22.93 2.17
N SER A 256 5.51 22.85 2.07
CA SER A 256 4.61 23.03 3.22
C SER A 256 3.47 22.01 3.29
N SER A 257 2.96 21.56 2.14
CA SER A 257 1.85 20.60 2.12
C SER A 257 1.74 19.85 0.80
N TYR A 258 1.18 18.64 0.88
CA TYR A 258 0.82 17.84 -0.27
C TYR A 258 -0.53 17.15 -0.04
N VAL A 259 -1.48 17.35 -0.96
CA VAL A 259 -2.74 16.64 -0.98
C VAL A 259 -2.91 15.98 -2.33
N LEU A 260 -3.13 14.67 -2.33
CA LEU A 260 -3.48 13.90 -3.53
C LEU A 260 -4.88 13.35 -3.35
N THR A 261 -5.74 13.66 -4.28
CA THR A 261 -7.10 13.10 -4.36
C THR A 261 -7.29 12.35 -5.67
N ILE A 262 -8.26 11.47 -5.68
CA ILE A 262 -8.73 10.78 -6.88
C ILE A 262 -10.26 10.74 -6.84
N GLU A 263 -10.88 10.98 -7.95
CA GLU A 263 -12.34 10.93 -8.06
C GLU A 263 -12.88 9.49 -8.01
N HIS A 264 -14.20 9.33 -7.99
CA HIS A 264 -14.86 8.03 -8.13
C HIS A 264 -16.00 8.10 -9.16
N GLY A 265 -15.58 8.03 -10.40
CA GLY A 265 -16.41 8.11 -11.60
C GLY A 265 -16.09 9.32 -12.47
N PRO A 266 -16.49 9.27 -13.75
CA PRO A 266 -16.14 10.28 -14.75
C PRO A 266 -16.79 11.65 -14.49
N GLU A 267 -17.82 11.70 -13.64
CA GLU A 267 -18.53 12.94 -13.33
C GLU A 267 -19.00 13.00 -11.88
N GLY A 268 -18.60 14.04 -11.16
CA GLY A 268 -19.18 14.49 -9.91
C GLY A 268 -19.06 13.48 -8.75
N ASN A 269 -18.10 12.58 -8.78
CA ASN A 269 -17.85 11.62 -7.69
C ASN A 269 -19.12 10.88 -7.27
N LYS A 270 -19.77 10.18 -8.21
CA LYS A 270 -21.11 9.60 -7.99
C LYS A 270 -21.10 8.07 -7.89
N LEU A 271 -20.03 7.40 -8.29
CA LEU A 271 -20.01 5.94 -8.35
C LEU A 271 -19.65 5.33 -7.01
N ASN A 272 -20.35 4.26 -6.66
CA ASN A 272 -20.17 3.56 -5.40
C ASN A 272 -18.95 2.65 -5.47
N VAL A 273 -17.98 2.90 -4.59
CA VAL A 273 -16.71 2.18 -4.53
C VAL A 273 -16.21 2.10 -3.09
N ASP A 274 -15.39 1.11 -2.80
CA ASP A 274 -14.56 1.01 -1.61
C ASP A 274 -13.09 1.17 -2.04
N TYR A 275 -12.49 2.29 -1.68
CA TYR A 275 -11.10 2.58 -1.96
C TYR A 275 -10.21 2.27 -0.77
N THR A 276 -9.09 1.59 -1.02
CA THR A 276 -7.99 1.43 -0.06
C THR A 276 -6.70 1.87 -0.71
N SER A 277 -5.98 2.81 -0.08
CA SER A 277 -4.72 3.33 -0.61
C SER A 277 -3.60 3.33 0.40
N VAL A 278 -2.37 3.30 -0.13
CA VAL A 278 -1.14 3.61 0.60
C VAL A 278 -0.37 4.65 -0.21
N GLY A 279 -0.23 5.84 0.38
CA GLY A 279 0.61 6.91 -0.14
C GLY A 279 1.97 6.90 0.53
N LEU A 280 3.05 6.95 -0.25
CA LEU A 280 4.44 6.89 0.22
C LEU A 280 5.14 8.21 -0.01
N PHE A 281 5.87 8.71 1.00
CA PHE A 281 6.59 9.97 0.90
C PHE A 281 7.77 10.03 1.85
N TYR A 282 8.73 10.91 1.54
CA TYR A 282 9.83 11.28 2.43
C TYR A 282 9.61 12.68 2.99
N SER A 283 9.80 12.82 4.29
CA SER A 283 9.71 14.12 4.97
C SER A 283 10.53 14.10 6.27
N ASP A 284 10.69 15.26 6.89
CA ASP A 284 11.39 15.34 8.18
C ASP A 284 10.48 15.15 9.38
N SER A 285 9.32 15.81 9.39
CA SER A 285 8.38 15.81 10.50
C SER A 285 6.96 16.06 9.98
N PRO A 286 6.41 15.15 9.18
CA PRO A 286 5.11 15.35 8.58
C PRO A 286 4.01 15.26 9.62
N GLN A 287 2.93 16.01 9.39
CA GLN A 287 1.66 15.82 10.06
C GLN A 287 0.69 15.18 9.07
N PHE A 288 0.19 14.00 9.41
CA PHE A 288 -0.79 13.28 8.61
C PHE A 288 -1.61 12.36 9.51
N GLU A 289 -2.72 11.88 8.97
CA GLU A 289 -3.62 10.98 9.65
C GLU A 289 -3.88 9.75 8.78
N ASN A 290 -3.68 8.57 9.37
CA ASN A 290 -4.10 7.32 8.73
C ASN A 290 -5.62 7.15 8.93
N LYS A 291 -6.30 6.78 7.85
CA LYS A 291 -7.72 6.40 7.86
C LYS A 291 -7.88 4.98 7.30
N HIS A 292 -7.05 4.06 7.78
CA HIS A 292 -7.29 2.66 7.52
C HIS A 292 -8.28 2.12 8.55
N LEU A 293 -9.36 1.57 8.07
CA LEU A 293 -10.31 0.86 8.90
C LEU A 293 -10.05 -0.63 8.68
N PHE A 294 -9.54 -1.28 9.72
CA PHE A 294 -9.47 -2.75 9.74
C PHE A 294 -10.82 -3.40 10.00
N ASP A 295 -11.75 -2.62 10.53
CA ASP A 295 -13.15 -2.97 10.47
C ASP A 295 -13.63 -2.92 9.01
N VAL A 296 -13.01 -3.76 8.20
CA VAL A 296 -13.66 -4.25 7.01
C VAL A 296 -14.90 -4.88 7.56
N THR A 297 -15.98 -4.12 7.53
CA THR A 297 -17.26 -4.75 7.75
C THR A 297 -17.23 -5.99 6.89
N ASP A 298 -17.56 -7.12 7.47
CA ASP A 298 -17.66 -8.43 6.81
C ASP A 298 -18.31 -8.41 5.41
N GLU A 299 -18.79 -7.28 4.96
CA GLU A 299 -19.57 -7.11 3.75
C GLU A 299 -18.75 -7.25 2.46
N VAL A 300 -17.53 -6.71 2.41
CA VAL A 300 -16.65 -6.90 1.24
C VAL A 300 -16.09 -8.33 1.24
N GLN A 301 -15.75 -8.85 2.41
CA GLN A 301 -15.34 -10.25 2.54
C GLN A 301 -16.52 -11.21 2.29
N ARG A 302 -17.72 -10.89 2.77
CA ARG A 302 -18.94 -11.66 2.48
C ARG A 302 -19.26 -11.67 0.99
N ARG A 303 -19.03 -10.57 0.29
CA ARG A 303 -19.23 -10.48 -1.15
C ARG A 303 -18.28 -11.40 -1.91
N ASP A 304 -17.02 -11.48 -1.49
CA ASP A 304 -16.04 -12.42 -2.05
C ASP A 304 -16.45 -13.89 -1.85
N ILE A 305 -16.92 -14.21 -0.66
CA ILE A 305 -17.41 -15.56 -0.33
C ILE A 305 -18.67 -15.88 -1.13
N LEU A 306 -19.61 -14.96 -1.21
CA LEU A 306 -20.86 -15.13 -1.96
C LEU A 306 -20.62 -15.26 -3.45
N LEU A 307 -19.74 -14.45 -4.05
CA LEU A 307 -19.36 -14.55 -5.44
C LEU A 307 -18.62 -15.86 -5.75
N ALA A 308 -17.73 -16.31 -4.86
CA ALA A 308 -17.06 -17.58 -5.00
C ALA A 308 -18.05 -18.76 -4.88
N GLN A 309 -19.04 -18.68 -3.99
CA GLN A 309 -20.10 -19.67 -3.84
C GLN A 309 -21.03 -19.69 -5.05
N ASP A 310 -21.42 -18.53 -5.58
CA ASP A 310 -22.28 -18.44 -6.76
C ASP A 310 -21.58 -18.97 -8.02
N MET A 311 -20.28 -18.72 -8.16
CA MET A 311 -19.47 -19.33 -9.22
C MET A 311 -19.37 -20.83 -9.10
N THR A 312 -19.23 -21.38 -7.89
CA THR A 312 -19.17 -22.82 -7.64
C THR A 312 -20.53 -23.45 -7.95
N MET A 313 -21.62 -22.83 -7.57
CA MET A 313 -22.97 -23.30 -7.85
C MET A 313 -23.26 -23.30 -9.36
N ARG A 314 -22.85 -22.29 -10.11
CA ARG A 314 -23.03 -22.24 -11.57
C ARG A 314 -22.26 -23.35 -12.30
N LEU A 315 -21.07 -23.71 -11.83
CA LEU A 315 -20.30 -24.84 -12.40
C LEU A 315 -21.00 -26.19 -12.17
N TYR A 316 -21.72 -26.37 -11.07
CA TYR A 316 -22.49 -27.60 -10.80
C TYR A 316 -23.75 -27.77 -11.66
N TRP A 317 -24.26 -26.69 -12.29
CA TRP A 317 -25.46 -26.76 -13.17
C TRP A 317 -25.11 -26.96 -14.64
N PHE A 318 -23.82 -26.95 -15.01
CA PHE A 318 -23.35 -27.17 -16.38
C PHE A 318 -22.57 -28.49 -16.56
N THR A 319 -22.51 -29.33 -15.53
CA THR A 319 -22.03 -30.72 -15.61
C THR A 319 -23.19 -31.70 -15.38
#